data_d53c7f0aaddbfaf441271e63de2ded9d
#
_entry.id   d53c7f0aaddbfaf441271e63de2ded9d
#
_cell.length_a   1.000
_cell.length_b   1.000
_cell.length_c   1.000
_cell.angle_alpha   90.00
_cell.angle_beta   90.00
_cell.angle_gamma   90.00
#
_symmetry.space_group_name_H-M   'P 1'
#
loop_
_entity.id
_entity.type
_entity.pdbx_description
1 polymer ?
#
loop_
_entity_poly.entity_id
_entity_poly.type
_entity_poly.pdbx_seq_one_letter_code
_entity_poly.pdbx_strand_id
1 'polypeptide(L)'
;MRMARIKISGRGAVYHCMSRVVGGQRLLGPLEKEKLREMLWQQAAFSGVEIITYCLMANHIHLLVRIGGENGASDAQLVERALKFYGKKSLYVQTLVKALEKQGALPEDLREGLRERMGDVSAFMKELKQRFSKWYNRQQN
;
A
#
# COMPACT_ATOMS: atom_id res chain seq x y z
N MET A 1 9.48 -17.68 -15.84
CA MET A 1 9.12 -17.77 -14.41
C MET A 1 9.63 -16.55 -13.64
N ARG A 2 8.79 -15.96 -12.85
CA ARG A 2 9.18 -14.79 -12.05
C ARG A 2 9.81 -15.29 -10.75
N MET A 3 11.03 -14.83 -10.45
CA MET A 3 11.70 -15.19 -9.21
C MET A 3 11.06 -14.50 -8.02
N ALA A 4 10.97 -15.20 -6.91
CA ALA A 4 10.50 -14.59 -5.67
C ALA A 4 11.47 -13.50 -5.22
N ARG A 5 10.90 -12.40 -4.72
CA ARG A 5 11.70 -11.31 -4.18
C ARG A 5 12.38 -11.75 -2.88
N ILE A 6 13.68 -11.47 -2.78
CA ILE A 6 14.40 -11.71 -1.53
C ILE A 6 13.98 -10.63 -0.55
N LYS A 7 13.48 -11.04 0.62
CA LYS A 7 13.06 -10.12 1.69
C LYS A 7 13.89 -10.34 2.93
N ILE A 8 14.22 -9.25 3.61
CA ILE A 8 14.98 -9.29 4.86
C ILE A 8 13.98 -9.15 6.02
N SER A 9 14.00 -10.12 6.93
CA SER A 9 13.13 -10.13 8.11
C SER A 9 13.84 -9.54 9.32
N GLY A 10 13.08 -8.90 10.20
CA GLY A 10 13.56 -8.45 11.51
C GLY A 10 14.41 -7.18 11.50
N ARG A 11 14.60 -6.54 10.37
CA ARG A 11 15.33 -5.27 10.28
C ARG A 11 14.95 -4.50 9.04
N GLY A 12 15.23 -3.20 9.02
CA GLY A 12 14.98 -2.33 7.88
C GLY A 12 15.78 -2.73 6.65
N ALA A 13 15.19 -2.57 5.48
CA ALA A 13 15.83 -2.89 4.21
C ALA A 13 15.35 -1.96 3.10
N VAL A 14 16.21 -1.77 2.09
CA VAL A 14 15.87 -1.02 0.88
C VAL A 14 15.64 -2.02 -0.24
N TYR A 15 14.54 -1.83 -0.97
CA TYR A 15 14.16 -2.69 -2.09
C TYR A 15 14.00 -1.88 -3.36
N HIS A 16 14.52 -2.42 -4.46
CA HIS A 16 14.20 -1.94 -5.80
C HIS A 16 13.09 -2.82 -6.35
N CYS A 17 11.96 -2.18 -6.70
CA CYS A 17 10.79 -2.88 -7.22
C CYS A 17 10.51 -2.40 -8.64
N MET A 18 10.27 -3.33 -9.53
CA MET A 18 9.85 -3.05 -10.89
C MET A 18 8.61 -3.88 -11.19
N SER A 19 7.61 -3.26 -11.77
CA SER A 19 6.39 -3.99 -12.11
C SER A 19 5.68 -3.39 -13.31
N ARG A 20 5.13 -4.26 -14.14
CA ARG A 20 4.19 -3.86 -15.17
C ARG A 20 2.85 -3.55 -14.51
N VAL A 21 2.22 -2.42 -14.89
CA VAL A 21 0.96 -1.97 -14.28
C VAL A 21 -0.22 -2.02 -15.23
N VAL A 22 0.05 -2.13 -16.56
CA VAL A 22 -0.99 -2.33 -17.58
C VAL A 22 -0.55 -3.45 -18.50
N GLY A 23 -1.51 -4.21 -19.03
CA GLY A 23 -1.24 -5.35 -19.91
C GLY A 23 -1.35 -5.02 -21.39
N GLY A 24 -0.80 -5.91 -22.20
CA GLY A 24 -0.91 -5.83 -23.65
C GLY A 24 -0.23 -4.60 -24.22
N GLN A 25 -0.92 -3.94 -25.16
CA GLN A 25 -0.43 -2.74 -25.81
C GLN A 25 -0.92 -1.46 -25.13
N ARG A 26 -1.57 -1.58 -23.96
CA ARG A 26 -2.07 -0.42 -23.22
C ARG A 26 -0.90 0.36 -22.65
N LEU A 27 -0.99 1.68 -22.71
CA LEU A 27 0.04 2.57 -22.20
C LEU A 27 -0.60 3.59 -21.26
N LEU A 28 0.19 4.03 -20.28
CA LEU A 28 -0.23 5.05 -19.35
C LEU A 28 0.01 6.43 -19.95
N GLY A 29 -1.06 7.21 -20.07
CA GLY A 29 -0.96 8.62 -20.42
C GLY A 29 -0.69 9.47 -19.19
N PRO A 30 -0.63 10.81 -19.35
CA PRO A 30 -0.37 11.72 -18.24
C PRO A 30 -1.38 11.60 -17.10
N LEU A 31 -2.67 11.44 -17.41
CA LEU A 31 -3.72 11.31 -16.39
C LEU A 31 -3.55 10.03 -15.57
N GLU A 32 -3.27 8.92 -16.25
CA GLU A 32 -3.10 7.61 -15.61
C GLU A 32 -1.84 7.58 -14.75
N LYS A 33 -0.76 8.21 -15.20
CA LYS A 33 0.48 8.33 -14.41
C LYS A 33 0.25 9.16 -13.16
N GLU A 34 -0.49 10.26 -13.26
CA GLU A 34 -0.80 11.10 -12.11
C GLU A 34 -1.66 10.34 -11.08
N LYS A 35 -2.63 9.55 -11.56
CA LYS A 35 -3.43 8.72 -10.67
C LYS A 35 -2.60 7.65 -9.98
N LEU A 36 -1.70 7.01 -10.72
CA LEU A 36 -0.79 6.02 -10.16
C LEU A 36 0.13 6.65 -9.11
N ARG A 37 0.65 7.85 -9.39
CA ARG A 37 1.49 8.59 -8.43
C ARG A 37 0.71 8.89 -7.14
N GLU A 38 -0.51 9.37 -7.28
CA GLU A 38 -1.38 9.65 -6.13
C GLU A 38 -1.62 8.40 -5.28
N MET A 39 -1.96 7.29 -5.94
CA MET A 39 -2.17 6.01 -5.26
C MET A 39 -0.90 5.48 -4.59
N LEU A 40 0.26 5.71 -5.22
CA LEU A 40 1.55 5.31 -4.68
C LEU A 40 1.80 5.98 -3.32
N TRP A 41 1.59 7.29 -3.24
CA TRP A 41 1.79 8.04 -1.99
C TRP A 41 0.77 7.65 -0.92
N GLN A 42 -0.48 7.44 -1.31
CA GLN A 42 -1.52 6.97 -0.38
C GLN A 42 -1.17 5.59 0.18
N GLN A 43 -0.73 4.68 -0.68
CA GLN A 43 -0.38 3.33 -0.28
C GLN A 43 0.85 3.32 0.63
N ALA A 44 1.84 4.15 0.32
CA ALA A 44 3.05 4.28 1.13
C ALA A 44 2.73 4.79 2.54
N ALA A 45 1.89 5.81 2.64
CA ALA A 45 1.48 6.37 3.93
C ALA A 45 0.73 5.34 4.77
N PHE A 46 -0.15 4.56 4.15
CA PHE A 46 -0.88 3.51 4.86
C PHE A 46 0.04 2.39 5.31
N SER A 47 0.90 1.92 4.42
CA SER A 47 1.74 0.74 4.66
C SER A 47 2.99 1.03 5.50
N GLY A 48 3.29 2.29 5.79
CA GLY A 48 4.50 2.66 6.50
C GLY A 48 5.75 2.44 5.67
N VAL A 49 5.65 2.58 4.35
CA VAL A 49 6.76 2.42 3.41
C VAL A 49 7.29 3.80 3.04
N GLU A 50 8.61 3.97 3.10
CA GLU A 50 9.26 5.20 2.67
C GLU A 50 9.66 5.08 1.19
N ILE A 51 9.16 5.99 0.37
CA ILE A 51 9.55 6.04 -1.05
C ILE A 51 10.80 6.91 -1.16
N ILE A 52 11.90 6.29 -1.56
CA ILE A 52 13.17 7.00 -1.76
C ILE A 52 13.16 7.69 -3.13
N THR A 53 12.79 6.95 -4.17
CA THR A 53 12.62 7.51 -5.51
C THR A 53 11.71 6.59 -6.33
N TYR A 54 11.19 7.12 -7.43
CA TYR A 54 10.32 6.36 -8.31
C TYR A 54 10.41 6.88 -9.74
N CYS A 55 10.03 6.03 -10.69
CA CYS A 55 9.92 6.40 -12.09
C CYS A 55 8.69 5.72 -12.68
N LEU A 56 7.76 6.50 -13.22
CA LEU A 56 6.54 6.01 -13.85
C LEU A 56 6.73 6.03 -15.36
N MET A 57 6.87 4.86 -15.95
CA MET A 57 7.05 4.70 -17.39
C MET A 57 5.71 4.39 -18.05
N ALA A 58 5.68 4.30 -19.38
CA ALA A 58 4.44 4.11 -20.12
C ALA A 58 3.66 2.85 -19.71
N ASN A 59 4.33 1.79 -19.25
CA ASN A 59 3.67 0.54 -18.82
C ASN A 59 4.33 -0.12 -17.62
N HIS A 60 5.37 0.49 -17.06
CA HIS A 60 6.10 -0.04 -15.91
C HIS A 60 6.26 1.03 -14.85
N ILE A 61 6.41 0.58 -13.61
CA ILE A 61 6.79 1.43 -12.48
C ILE A 61 8.09 0.89 -11.88
N HIS A 62 9.01 1.79 -11.59
CA HIS A 62 10.24 1.49 -10.84
C HIS A 62 10.18 2.24 -9.53
N LEU A 63 10.38 1.53 -8.43
CA LEU A 63 10.37 2.11 -7.09
C LEU A 63 11.62 1.72 -6.35
N LEU A 64 12.19 2.67 -5.61
CA LEU A 64 13.19 2.38 -4.59
C LEU A 64 12.56 2.75 -3.26
N VAL A 65 12.34 1.76 -2.40
CA VAL A 65 11.59 1.95 -1.15
C VAL A 65 12.38 1.41 0.04
N ARG A 66 12.18 2.05 1.20
CA ARG A 66 12.72 1.56 2.47
C ARG A 66 11.56 1.06 3.32
N ILE A 67 11.74 -0.14 3.85
CA ILE A 67 10.78 -0.76 4.76
C ILE A 67 11.46 -0.94 6.10
N GLY A 68 10.84 -0.44 7.18
CA GLY A 68 11.35 -0.61 8.53
C GLY A 68 11.30 -2.06 8.96
N GLY A 69 12.24 -2.47 9.82
CA GLY A 69 12.34 -3.85 10.28
C GLY A 69 11.32 -4.22 11.34
N GLU A 70 10.69 -3.22 11.95
CA GLU A 70 9.71 -3.44 13.01
C GLU A 70 8.40 -2.74 12.66
N ASN A 71 7.31 -3.46 12.91
CA ASN A 71 5.98 -2.90 12.78
C ASN A 71 5.52 -2.40 14.15
N GLY A 72 6.14 -1.28 14.58
CA GLY A 72 5.94 -0.72 15.91
C GLY A 72 4.77 0.26 16.01
N ALA A 73 3.91 0.35 15.01
CA ALA A 73 2.77 1.26 15.06
C ALA A 73 1.81 0.86 16.18
N SER A 74 1.41 1.83 17.01
CA SER A 74 0.39 1.64 18.03
C SER A 74 -0.97 1.44 17.39
N ASP A 75 -1.94 0.92 18.17
CA ASP A 75 -3.30 0.74 17.67
C ASP A 75 -3.90 2.09 17.22
N ALA A 76 -3.63 3.17 17.95
CA ALA A 76 -4.10 4.50 17.54
C ALA A 76 -3.50 4.92 16.19
N GLN A 77 -2.21 4.65 15.97
CA GLN A 77 -1.55 4.95 14.69
C GLN A 77 -2.10 4.10 13.55
N LEU A 78 -2.39 2.83 13.82
CA LEU A 78 -2.99 1.94 12.82
C LEU A 78 -4.36 2.45 12.39
N VAL A 79 -5.18 2.86 13.35
CA VAL A 79 -6.51 3.43 13.07
C VAL A 79 -6.39 4.73 12.30
N GLU A 80 -5.46 5.60 12.67
CA GLU A 80 -5.23 6.86 11.96
C GLU A 80 -4.84 6.62 10.50
N ARG A 81 -3.94 5.66 10.23
CA ARG A 81 -3.54 5.30 8.87
C ARG A 81 -4.72 4.77 8.07
N ALA A 82 -5.54 3.92 8.67
CA ALA A 82 -6.74 3.38 8.02
C ALA A 82 -7.76 4.49 7.72
N LEU A 83 -7.94 5.42 8.65
CA LEU A 83 -8.85 6.55 8.47
C LEU A 83 -8.42 7.43 7.30
N LYS A 84 -7.14 7.75 7.18
CA LYS A 84 -6.61 8.56 6.08
C LYS A 84 -6.73 7.83 4.74
N PHE A 85 -6.56 6.51 4.74
CA PHE A 85 -6.58 5.70 3.54
C PHE A 85 -7.99 5.44 3.01
N TYR A 86 -8.91 5.02 3.88
CA TYR A 86 -10.27 4.64 3.50
C TYR A 86 -11.28 5.76 3.65
N GLY A 87 -11.03 6.71 4.53
CA GLY A 87 -11.96 7.78 4.84
C GLY A 87 -12.94 7.42 5.96
N LYS A 88 -13.52 8.46 6.56
CA LYS A 88 -14.40 8.33 7.73
C LYS A 88 -15.72 7.62 7.44
N LYS A 89 -16.13 7.55 6.17
CA LYS A 89 -17.38 6.88 5.79
C LYS A 89 -17.24 5.37 5.64
N SER A 90 -16.00 4.86 5.64
CA SER A 90 -15.74 3.43 5.53
C SER A 90 -16.29 2.69 6.76
N LEU A 91 -17.09 1.66 6.52
CA LEU A 91 -17.60 0.80 7.60
C LEU A 91 -16.47 0.09 8.33
N TYR A 92 -15.43 -0.31 7.59
CA TYR A 92 -14.23 -0.91 8.17
C TYR A 92 -13.57 0.04 9.18
N VAL A 93 -13.35 1.29 8.78
CA VAL A 93 -12.76 2.30 9.66
C VAL A 93 -13.64 2.56 10.88
N GLN A 94 -14.96 2.65 10.69
CA GLN A 94 -15.88 2.85 11.80
C GLN A 94 -15.79 1.69 12.81
N THR A 95 -15.65 0.47 12.33
CA THR A 95 -15.45 -0.70 13.19
C THR A 95 -14.16 -0.57 14.01
N LEU A 96 -13.07 -0.16 13.37
CA LEU A 96 -11.79 0.05 14.06
C LEU A 96 -11.88 1.14 15.12
N VAL A 97 -12.48 2.28 14.77
CA VAL A 97 -12.64 3.41 15.69
C VAL A 97 -13.47 3.02 16.92
N LYS A 98 -14.60 2.37 16.70
CA LYS A 98 -15.48 1.93 17.78
C LYS A 98 -14.78 0.92 18.71
N ALA A 99 -14.03 -0.01 18.14
CA ALA A 99 -13.30 -1.00 18.92
C ALA A 99 -12.24 -0.32 19.80
N LEU A 100 -11.50 0.62 19.24
CA LEU A 100 -10.48 1.36 19.97
C LEU A 100 -11.08 2.19 21.09
N GLU A 101 -12.18 2.90 20.84
CA GLU A 101 -12.88 3.72 21.84
C GLU A 101 -13.45 2.88 22.98
N LYS A 102 -14.02 1.72 22.65
CA LYS A 102 -14.70 0.87 23.62
C LYS A 102 -13.74 0.10 24.53
N GLN A 103 -12.66 -0.40 23.96
CA GLN A 103 -11.73 -1.32 24.65
C GLN A 103 -10.36 -0.72 24.95
N GLY A 104 -10.06 0.44 24.39
CA GLY A 104 -8.74 1.06 24.51
C GLY A 104 -7.68 0.40 23.65
N ALA A 105 -8.02 -0.65 22.90
CA ALA A 105 -7.12 -1.39 22.03
C ALA A 105 -7.92 -2.07 20.94
N LEU A 106 -7.28 -2.36 19.81
CA LEU A 106 -7.89 -3.15 18.74
C LEU A 106 -7.94 -4.63 19.13
N PRO A 107 -9.00 -5.36 18.76
CA PRO A 107 -8.98 -6.82 18.80
C PRO A 107 -7.80 -7.37 17.99
N GLU A 108 -7.25 -8.49 18.45
CA GLU A 108 -6.05 -9.05 17.84
C GLU A 108 -6.20 -9.36 16.35
N ASP A 109 -7.34 -9.89 15.93
CA ASP A 109 -7.61 -10.20 14.53
C ASP A 109 -7.60 -8.96 13.65
N LEU A 110 -8.16 -7.84 14.12
CA LEU A 110 -8.15 -6.58 13.38
C LEU A 110 -6.75 -5.99 13.33
N ARG A 111 -6.01 -6.04 14.43
CA ARG A 111 -4.63 -5.57 14.47
C ARG A 111 -3.74 -6.37 13.52
N GLU A 112 -3.81 -7.69 13.57
CA GLU A 112 -3.03 -8.55 12.69
C GLU A 112 -3.37 -8.33 11.22
N GLY A 113 -4.64 -8.17 10.89
CA GLY A 113 -5.07 -7.87 9.53
C GLY A 113 -4.44 -6.61 8.99
N LEU A 114 -4.33 -5.57 9.81
CA LEU A 114 -3.66 -4.33 9.41
C LEU A 114 -2.14 -4.52 9.31
N ARG A 115 -1.53 -5.20 10.28
CA ARG A 115 -0.08 -5.39 10.32
C ARG A 115 0.44 -6.26 9.17
N GLU A 116 -0.32 -7.24 8.74
CA GLU A 116 0.03 -8.08 7.59
C GLU A 116 0.18 -7.26 6.30
N ARG A 117 -0.52 -6.14 6.22
CA ARG A 117 -0.48 -5.25 5.06
C ARG A 117 0.62 -4.20 5.16
N MET A 118 1.34 -4.14 6.27
CA MET A 118 2.34 -3.11 6.55
C MET A 118 3.70 -3.77 6.72
N GLY A 119 4.76 -3.03 6.38
CA GLY A 119 6.12 -3.53 6.56
C GLY A 119 6.50 -4.68 5.62
N ASP A 120 5.73 -4.92 4.58
CA ASP A 120 5.97 -6.00 3.60
C ASP A 120 5.91 -5.42 2.20
N VAL A 121 7.04 -5.49 1.49
CA VAL A 121 7.15 -4.93 0.14
C VAL A 121 6.26 -5.67 -0.85
N SER A 122 6.05 -6.97 -0.69
CA SER A 122 5.19 -7.74 -1.58
C SER A 122 3.73 -7.37 -1.42
N ALA A 123 3.25 -7.20 -0.17
CA ALA A 123 1.90 -6.75 0.10
C ALA A 123 1.68 -5.34 -0.45
N PHE A 124 2.65 -4.45 -0.25
CA PHE A 124 2.60 -3.09 -0.76
C PHE A 124 2.42 -3.06 -2.29
N MET A 125 3.26 -3.79 -3.02
CA MET A 125 3.20 -3.83 -4.48
C MET A 125 1.91 -4.47 -4.98
N LYS A 126 1.48 -5.54 -4.35
CA LYS A 126 0.23 -6.24 -4.72
C LYS A 126 -0.98 -5.33 -4.57
N GLU A 127 -1.12 -4.66 -3.44
CA GLU A 127 -2.25 -3.76 -3.19
C GLU A 127 -2.25 -2.56 -4.13
N LEU A 128 -1.09 -1.95 -4.33
CA LEU A 128 -0.96 -0.81 -5.25
C LEU A 128 -1.43 -1.19 -6.65
N LYS A 129 -0.96 -2.32 -7.15
CA LYS A 129 -1.32 -2.80 -8.49
C LYS A 129 -2.82 -3.13 -8.58
N GLN A 130 -3.38 -3.77 -7.57
CA GLN A 130 -4.81 -4.10 -7.56
C GLN A 130 -5.68 -2.85 -7.55
N ARG A 131 -5.33 -1.87 -6.72
CA ARG A 131 -6.07 -0.60 -6.66
C ARG A 131 -6.01 0.14 -7.99
N PHE A 132 -4.83 0.23 -8.57
CA PHE A 132 -4.66 0.89 -9.85
C PHE A 132 -5.41 0.17 -10.98
N SER A 133 -5.32 -1.15 -11.04
CA SER A 133 -6.02 -1.95 -12.07
C SER A 133 -7.53 -1.75 -11.99
N LYS A 134 -8.10 -1.72 -10.78
CA LYS A 134 -9.54 -1.49 -10.60
C LYS A 134 -9.94 -0.11 -11.11
N TRP A 135 -9.18 0.90 -10.76
CA TRP A 135 -9.43 2.26 -11.23
C TRP A 135 -9.31 2.33 -12.75
N TYR A 136 -8.23 1.81 -13.30
CA TYR A 136 -7.95 1.83 -14.74
C TYR A 136 -9.07 1.16 -15.54
N ASN A 137 -9.51 -0.01 -15.10
CA ASN A 137 -10.56 -0.75 -15.78
C ASN A 137 -11.90 0.00 -15.76
N ARG A 138 -12.20 0.70 -14.67
CA ARG A 138 -13.42 1.53 -14.60
C ARG A 138 -13.37 2.70 -15.59
N GLN A 139 -12.19 3.25 -15.85
CA GLN A 139 -12.03 4.35 -16.80
C GLN A 139 -12.19 3.90 -18.27
N GLN A 140 -11.96 2.62 -18.54
CA GLN A 140 -12.03 2.08 -19.90
C GLN A 140 -13.45 1.62 -20.30
N ASN A 141 -14.36 1.49 -19.36
CA ASN A 141 -15.73 1.01 -19.60
C ASN A 141 -16.72 2.16 -19.70
#